data_951b5cdd006473b9470586b61fb35835
#
_entry.id   951b5cdd006473b9470586b61fb35835
#
_cell.length_a   1.000
_cell.length_b   1.000
_cell.length_c   1.000
_cell.angle_alpha   90.00
_cell.angle_beta   90.00
_cell.angle_gamma   90.00
#
_symmetry.space_group_name_H-M   'P 1'
#
loop_
_entity.id
_entity.type
_entity.pdbx_description
1 polymer ?
#
loop_
_entity_poly.entity_id
_entity_poly.type
_entity_poly.pdbx_seq_one_letter_code
_entity_poly.pdbx_strand_id
1 'polypeptide(L)'
;YCSAQNTMCEQETMAFEKKYGIKTSFIRGGTGTILAKIDAEKDNPQGDVWYGGTLDPHSQAGEMGLLEAYKSPNLAQIPEQFRDPAKIKGNYSSAIYLGVLGFGINPERLKKLNLPTPKCWKDLVDPAYRNEIQAADPQSSGTGYTQLATYIQLWGEDEAFKYLKELNKNVSQYTKSGNTATRNTARGETAIGIGFLHEYSLEKAKGAPVELVVPCEGTGYEIGGVSIIKGARNLENAKLFVDWALSKEAQELTWKKGEAYSILTNSTAAVSYTHLR
;
A
#
# COMPACT_ATOMS: atom_id res chain seq x y z
N TYR A 1 -7.20 12.08 -5.01
CA TYR A 1 -6.31 11.05 -5.59
C TYR A 1 -6.31 9.83 -4.70
N CYS A 2 -6.16 8.64 -5.27
CA CYS A 2 -6.14 7.42 -4.50
C CYS A 2 -4.92 6.53 -4.87
N SER A 3 -4.16 6.09 -3.87
CA SER A 3 -3.02 5.19 -4.04
C SER A 3 -3.23 3.81 -3.38
N ALA A 4 -4.41 3.56 -2.82
CA ALA A 4 -4.83 2.26 -2.31
C ALA A 4 -5.28 1.31 -3.44
N GLN A 5 -5.80 0.15 -3.09
CA GLN A 5 -6.46 -0.76 -4.03
C GLN A 5 -7.71 -0.08 -4.64
N ASN A 6 -8.00 -0.36 -5.92
CA ASN A 6 -9.12 0.30 -6.62
C ASN A 6 -10.46 0.07 -5.91
N THR A 7 -10.72 -1.17 -5.48
CA THR A 7 -11.93 -1.52 -4.73
C THR A 7 -12.06 -0.73 -3.43
N MET A 8 -10.95 -0.50 -2.73
CA MET A 8 -10.93 0.33 -1.52
C MET A 8 -11.26 1.79 -1.85
N CYS A 9 -10.65 2.35 -2.91
CA CYS A 9 -10.96 3.71 -3.37
C CYS A 9 -12.45 3.88 -3.70
N GLU A 10 -13.03 2.91 -4.44
CA GLU A 10 -14.44 2.91 -4.82
C GLU A 10 -15.37 2.84 -3.60
N GLN A 11 -15.12 1.91 -2.69
CA GLN A 11 -15.98 1.72 -1.53
C GLN A 11 -15.96 2.89 -0.57
N GLU A 12 -14.78 3.47 -0.32
CA GLU A 12 -14.65 4.63 0.55
C GLU A 12 -15.35 5.85 -0.03
N THR A 13 -15.17 6.14 -1.32
CA THR A 13 -15.86 7.26 -1.97
C THR A 13 -17.37 7.08 -2.01
N MET A 14 -17.86 5.90 -2.40
CA MET A 14 -19.30 5.60 -2.42
C MET A 14 -19.94 5.70 -1.05
N ALA A 15 -19.28 5.23 0.01
CA ALA A 15 -19.82 5.30 1.36
C ALA A 15 -19.81 6.72 1.90
N PHE A 16 -18.77 7.50 1.61
CA PHE A 16 -18.69 8.90 1.93
C PHE A 16 -19.82 9.71 1.26
N GLU A 17 -20.01 9.50 -0.07
CA GLU A 17 -21.12 10.12 -0.81
C GLU A 17 -22.48 9.79 -0.19
N LYS A 18 -22.72 8.51 0.10
CA LYS A 18 -23.98 8.05 0.68
C LYS A 18 -24.25 8.70 2.04
N LYS A 19 -23.19 8.87 2.86
CA LYS A 19 -23.31 9.38 4.22
C LYS A 19 -23.50 10.89 4.27
N TYR A 20 -22.76 11.63 3.45
CA TYR A 20 -22.67 13.09 3.54
C TYR A 20 -23.35 13.84 2.40
N GLY A 21 -23.81 13.15 1.36
CA GLY A 21 -24.42 13.76 0.18
C GLY A 21 -23.43 14.54 -0.70
N ILE A 22 -22.13 14.34 -0.49
CA ILE A 22 -21.06 15.04 -1.21
C ILE A 22 -20.57 14.14 -2.33
N LYS A 23 -20.71 14.60 -3.59
CA LYS A 23 -20.19 13.84 -4.75
C LYS A 23 -18.67 13.81 -4.74
N THR A 24 -18.12 12.64 -5.05
CA THR A 24 -16.69 12.40 -5.14
C THR A 24 -16.32 11.77 -6.49
N SER A 25 -15.08 11.97 -6.88
CA SER A 25 -14.46 11.24 -7.98
C SER A 25 -12.99 11.02 -7.64
N PHE A 26 -12.37 9.99 -8.20
CA PHE A 26 -10.97 9.75 -7.92
C PHE A 26 -10.18 9.36 -9.17
N ILE A 27 -8.88 9.67 -9.11
CA ILE A 27 -7.87 9.15 -10.03
C ILE A 27 -6.96 8.25 -9.22
N ARG A 28 -6.81 7.00 -9.66
CA ARG A 28 -5.94 6.02 -9.01
C ARG A 28 -4.55 6.04 -9.63
N GLY A 29 -3.51 6.05 -8.79
CA GLY A 29 -2.10 5.93 -9.19
C GLY A 29 -1.23 5.37 -8.09
N GLY A 30 -0.04 4.89 -8.44
CA GLY A 30 0.98 4.52 -7.45
C GLY A 30 1.41 5.75 -6.64
N THR A 31 1.92 5.54 -5.43
CA THR A 31 2.17 6.65 -4.49
C THR A 31 3.18 7.67 -5.05
N GLY A 32 4.27 7.21 -5.68
CA GLY A 32 5.24 8.10 -6.32
C GLY A 32 4.66 8.84 -7.53
N THR A 33 3.80 8.19 -8.32
CA THR A 33 3.11 8.83 -9.45
C THR A 33 2.16 9.93 -8.98
N ILE A 34 1.45 9.72 -7.88
CA ILE A 34 0.54 10.73 -7.30
C ILE A 34 1.32 11.88 -6.70
N LEU A 35 2.44 11.62 -5.99
CA LEU A 35 3.32 12.68 -5.50
C LEU A 35 3.78 13.60 -6.65
N ALA A 36 4.29 13.03 -7.73
CA ALA A 36 4.73 13.80 -8.89
C ALA A 36 3.58 14.59 -9.53
N LYS A 37 2.37 14.02 -9.54
CA LYS A 37 1.18 14.71 -10.04
C LYS A 37 0.79 15.90 -9.16
N ILE A 38 0.78 15.74 -7.85
CA ILE A 38 0.48 16.82 -6.89
C ILE A 38 1.49 17.96 -7.03
N ASP A 39 2.79 17.64 -7.15
CA ASP A 39 3.84 18.66 -7.35
C ASP A 39 3.67 19.40 -8.69
N ALA A 40 3.36 18.68 -9.77
CA ALA A 40 3.10 19.31 -11.07
C ALA A 40 1.87 20.23 -11.06
N GLU A 41 0.91 20.00 -10.18
CA GLU A 41 -0.34 20.75 -10.07
C GLU A 41 -0.32 21.80 -8.94
N LYS A 42 0.80 22.01 -8.24
CA LYS A 42 0.88 22.83 -7.03
C LYS A 42 0.36 24.27 -7.16
N ASP A 43 0.51 24.85 -8.34
CA ASP A 43 0.03 26.22 -8.62
C ASP A 43 -1.46 26.27 -8.99
N ASN A 44 -2.06 25.12 -9.33
CA ASN A 44 -3.48 24.98 -9.64
C ASN A 44 -3.98 23.57 -9.29
N PRO A 45 -4.11 23.22 -8.01
CA PRO A 45 -4.49 21.89 -7.55
C PRO A 45 -5.82 21.42 -8.14
N GLN A 46 -5.84 20.18 -8.65
CA GLN A 46 -7.02 19.56 -9.24
C GLN A 46 -7.68 18.54 -8.31
N GLY A 47 -6.99 18.15 -7.23
CA GLY A 47 -7.49 17.25 -6.21
C GLY A 47 -7.60 17.92 -4.84
N ASP A 48 -8.50 17.43 -3.99
CA ASP A 48 -8.68 17.92 -2.63
C ASP A 48 -7.99 17.01 -1.60
N VAL A 49 -8.03 15.69 -1.83
CA VAL A 49 -7.51 14.68 -0.90
C VAL A 49 -6.60 13.69 -1.61
N TRP A 50 -5.58 13.24 -0.92
CA TRP A 50 -4.77 12.08 -1.29
C TRP A 50 -5.00 10.97 -0.26
N TYR A 51 -5.60 9.85 -0.71
CA TYR A 51 -6.00 8.72 0.11
C TYR A 51 -5.21 7.46 -0.24
N GLY A 52 -4.64 6.81 0.77
CA GLY A 52 -3.93 5.54 0.64
C GLY A 52 -2.54 5.64 0.02
N GLY A 53 -1.86 4.51 0.00
CA GLY A 53 -0.45 4.39 -0.35
C GLY A 53 0.47 4.68 0.84
N THR A 54 1.76 4.40 0.67
CA THR A 54 2.74 4.52 1.76
C THR A 54 2.89 5.95 2.27
N LEU A 55 3.06 6.09 3.57
CA LEU A 55 3.14 7.39 4.26
C LEU A 55 4.39 8.20 3.89
N ASP A 56 5.48 7.52 3.45
CA ASP A 56 6.74 8.21 3.14
C ASP A 56 6.60 9.30 2.07
N PRO A 57 5.98 9.07 0.89
CA PRO A 57 5.70 10.13 -0.07
C PRO A 57 4.71 11.20 0.43
N HIS A 58 3.78 10.86 1.33
CA HIS A 58 2.94 11.86 1.98
C HIS A 58 3.77 12.78 2.89
N SER A 59 4.71 12.21 3.65
CA SER A 59 5.62 12.99 4.49
C SER A 59 6.50 13.91 3.64
N GLN A 60 7.05 13.39 2.54
CA GLN A 60 7.82 14.18 1.58
C GLN A 60 6.97 15.32 0.98
N ALA A 61 5.73 15.06 0.59
CA ALA A 61 4.82 16.08 0.09
C ALA A 61 4.55 17.17 1.14
N GLY A 62 4.43 16.80 2.41
CA GLY A 62 4.32 17.76 3.53
C GLY A 62 5.55 18.64 3.66
N GLU A 63 6.75 18.07 3.58
CA GLU A 63 8.03 18.80 3.63
C GLU A 63 8.21 19.73 2.41
N MET A 64 7.70 19.32 1.23
CA MET A 64 7.67 20.16 0.02
C MET A 64 6.62 21.27 0.07
N GLY A 65 5.79 21.32 1.10
CA GLY A 65 4.72 22.32 1.24
C GLY A 65 3.52 22.08 0.32
N LEU A 66 3.31 20.84 -0.12
CA LEU A 66 2.25 20.44 -1.05
C LEU A 66 0.96 19.99 -0.34
N LEU A 67 0.99 19.87 0.99
CA LEU A 67 -0.14 19.42 1.80
C LEU A 67 -0.60 20.49 2.79
N GLU A 68 -1.88 20.44 3.13
CA GLU A 68 -2.49 21.26 4.17
C GLU A 68 -2.40 20.54 5.52
N ALA A 69 -1.99 21.25 6.56
CA ALA A 69 -1.94 20.70 7.91
C ALA A 69 -3.35 20.61 8.49
N TYR A 70 -3.73 19.41 8.92
CA TYR A 70 -5.02 19.19 9.56
C TYR A 70 -4.95 18.16 10.67
N LYS A 71 -5.43 18.52 11.84
CA LYS A 71 -5.53 17.61 12.99
C LYS A 71 -6.99 17.16 13.16
N SER A 72 -7.29 15.97 12.65
CA SER A 72 -8.63 15.38 12.79
C SER A 72 -8.99 15.12 14.26
N PRO A 73 -10.24 15.33 14.69
CA PRO A 73 -10.72 14.92 16.00
C PRO A 73 -10.63 13.41 16.21
N ASN A 74 -10.70 12.60 15.14
CA ASN A 74 -10.59 11.15 15.19
C ASN A 74 -9.15 10.65 15.35
N LEU A 75 -8.14 11.53 15.27
CA LEU A 75 -6.74 11.17 15.45
C LEU A 75 -6.47 10.55 16.84
N ALA A 76 -7.26 10.89 17.86
CA ALA A 76 -7.17 10.30 19.19
C ALA A 76 -7.40 8.77 19.20
N GLN A 77 -8.14 8.25 18.21
CA GLN A 77 -8.44 6.82 18.05
C GLN A 77 -7.31 6.04 17.36
N ILE A 78 -6.33 6.74 16.79
CA ILE A 78 -5.16 6.11 16.17
C ILE A 78 -4.07 5.95 17.24
N PRO A 79 -3.50 4.74 17.47
CA PRO A 79 -2.43 4.52 18.44
C PRO A 79 -1.22 5.43 18.22
N GLU A 80 -0.56 5.81 19.30
CA GLU A 80 0.54 6.79 19.27
C GLU A 80 1.68 6.37 18.31
N GLN A 81 2.01 5.11 18.28
CA GLN A 81 3.03 4.55 17.39
C GLN A 81 2.76 4.79 15.88
N PHE A 82 1.50 5.03 15.49
CA PHE A 82 1.09 5.37 14.13
C PHE A 82 0.83 6.88 13.96
N ARG A 83 0.96 7.65 15.05
CA ARG A 83 0.89 9.11 15.06
C ARG A 83 2.25 9.77 15.23
N ASP A 84 3.33 8.96 15.24
CA ASP A 84 4.70 9.39 15.54
C ASP A 84 5.05 10.71 14.82
N PRO A 85 5.32 11.80 15.58
CA PRO A 85 5.67 13.09 15.00
C PRO A 85 6.93 13.06 14.14
N ALA A 86 7.82 12.09 14.33
CA ALA A 86 9.01 11.91 13.50
C ALA A 86 8.65 11.38 12.10
N LYS A 87 7.55 10.61 11.98
CA LYS A 87 7.05 10.07 10.73
C LYS A 87 5.95 10.93 10.10
N ILE A 88 5.16 11.64 10.93
CA ILE A 88 4.01 12.46 10.52
C ILE A 88 4.22 13.90 10.99
N LYS A 89 5.31 14.53 10.58
CA LYS A 89 5.61 15.92 10.93
C LYS A 89 4.50 16.86 10.46
N GLY A 90 4.15 17.82 11.30
CA GLY A 90 3.28 18.94 10.94
C GLY A 90 1.80 18.61 10.74
N ASN A 91 1.31 17.42 11.11
CA ASN A 91 -0.07 16.96 10.88
C ASN A 91 -0.51 17.05 9.40
N TYR A 92 0.41 16.84 8.46
CA TYR A 92 0.09 16.82 7.03
C TYR A 92 -0.56 15.53 6.56
N SER A 93 -0.45 14.46 7.35
CA SER A 93 -0.97 13.13 7.00
C SER A 93 -1.46 12.42 8.25
N SER A 94 -2.34 11.44 8.05
CA SER A 94 -2.81 10.55 9.12
C SER A 94 -2.81 9.11 8.64
N ALA A 95 -2.51 8.18 9.56
CA ALA A 95 -2.46 6.74 9.28
C ALA A 95 -3.86 6.14 9.21
N ILE A 96 -4.19 5.43 8.13
CA ILE A 96 -5.50 4.82 7.91
C ILE A 96 -5.47 3.28 7.87
N TYR A 97 -4.34 2.66 7.54
CA TYR A 97 -4.14 1.21 7.56
C TYR A 97 -2.66 0.87 7.64
N LEU A 98 -2.38 -0.43 7.83
CA LEU A 98 -1.03 -0.99 7.73
C LEU A 98 -1.03 -2.16 6.74
N GLY A 99 0.10 -2.36 6.07
CA GLY A 99 0.34 -3.49 5.19
C GLY A 99 1.70 -4.12 5.44
N VAL A 100 1.74 -5.41 5.73
CA VAL A 100 3.01 -6.15 5.91
C VAL A 100 3.56 -6.50 4.54
N LEU A 101 4.83 -6.18 4.27
CA LEU A 101 5.52 -6.55 3.06
C LEU A 101 5.88 -8.06 3.10
N GLY A 102 5.90 -8.70 1.96
CA GLY A 102 6.30 -10.08 1.79
C GLY A 102 6.31 -10.44 0.32
N PHE A 103 6.06 -11.69 0.03
CA PHE A 103 5.79 -12.10 -1.33
C PHE A 103 4.70 -13.17 -1.37
N GLY A 104 3.99 -13.20 -2.47
CA GLY A 104 3.06 -14.29 -2.78
C GLY A 104 3.69 -15.26 -3.74
N ILE A 105 3.31 -16.51 -3.63
CA ILE A 105 3.67 -17.57 -4.57
C ILE A 105 2.42 -18.17 -5.20
N ASN A 106 2.55 -18.62 -6.44
CA ASN A 106 1.55 -19.45 -7.09
C ASN A 106 2.02 -20.91 -7.08
N PRO A 107 1.47 -21.77 -6.19
CA PRO A 107 1.94 -23.16 -6.04
C PRO A 107 1.75 -23.99 -7.30
N GLU A 108 0.70 -23.74 -8.09
CA GLU A 108 0.45 -24.45 -9.33
C GLU A 108 1.51 -24.16 -10.38
N ARG A 109 1.92 -22.87 -10.50
CA ARG A 109 2.99 -22.48 -11.39
C ARG A 109 4.36 -22.99 -10.93
N LEU A 110 4.67 -22.92 -9.63
CA LEU A 110 5.89 -23.49 -9.07
C LEU A 110 5.97 -25.00 -9.41
N LYS A 111 4.88 -25.75 -9.18
CA LYS A 111 4.82 -27.18 -9.51
C LYS A 111 4.98 -27.43 -11.01
N LYS A 112 4.29 -26.67 -11.85
CA LYS A 112 4.36 -26.80 -13.33
C LYS A 112 5.78 -26.61 -13.86
N LEU A 113 6.55 -25.71 -13.25
CA LEU A 113 7.91 -25.39 -13.64
C LEU A 113 8.98 -26.19 -12.86
N ASN A 114 8.54 -27.07 -11.94
CA ASN A 114 9.41 -27.83 -11.04
C ASN A 114 10.37 -26.93 -10.23
N LEU A 115 9.84 -25.80 -9.72
CA LEU A 115 10.59 -24.84 -8.94
C LEU A 115 10.45 -25.12 -7.44
N PRO A 116 11.47 -24.87 -6.62
CA PRO A 116 11.38 -24.97 -5.17
C PRO A 116 10.41 -23.90 -4.61
N THR A 117 9.92 -24.11 -3.38
CA THR A 117 9.06 -23.14 -2.67
C THR A 117 9.93 -22.22 -1.83
N PRO A 118 10.03 -20.91 -2.14
CA PRO A 118 10.86 -19.99 -1.38
C PRO A 118 10.19 -19.65 -0.02
N LYS A 119 11.02 -19.41 1.00
CA LYS A 119 10.60 -19.05 2.36
C LYS A 119 11.27 -17.78 2.87
N CYS A 120 12.36 -17.38 2.28
CA CYS A 120 13.22 -16.30 2.71
C CYS A 120 13.46 -15.32 1.55
N TRP A 121 13.81 -14.05 1.86
CA TRP A 121 14.22 -13.11 0.82
C TRP A 121 15.39 -13.64 0.01
N LYS A 122 16.37 -14.26 0.70
CA LYS A 122 17.59 -14.79 0.06
C LYS A 122 17.31 -15.94 -0.90
N ASP A 123 16.20 -16.64 -0.76
CA ASP A 123 15.84 -17.70 -1.70
C ASP A 123 15.51 -17.13 -3.09
N LEU A 124 15.03 -15.88 -3.16
CA LEU A 124 14.58 -15.25 -4.40
C LEU A 124 15.73 -14.97 -5.41
N VAL A 125 16.97 -15.07 -4.99
CA VAL A 125 18.12 -14.91 -5.89
C VAL A 125 18.57 -16.24 -6.52
N ASP A 126 17.94 -17.36 -6.18
CA ASP A 126 18.22 -18.64 -6.83
C ASP A 126 17.96 -18.53 -8.34
N PRO A 127 18.95 -18.89 -9.19
CA PRO A 127 18.79 -18.85 -10.65
C PRO A 127 17.61 -19.67 -11.20
N ALA A 128 17.08 -20.62 -10.43
CA ALA A 128 15.88 -21.38 -10.78
C ALA A 128 14.68 -20.48 -11.03
N TYR A 129 14.58 -19.33 -10.35
CA TYR A 129 13.47 -18.37 -10.51
C TYR A 129 13.66 -17.36 -11.64
N ARG A 130 14.59 -17.58 -12.56
CA ARG A 130 14.84 -16.64 -13.66
C ARG A 130 13.57 -16.35 -14.45
N ASN A 131 13.21 -15.04 -14.54
CA ASN A 131 11.99 -14.51 -15.17
C ASN A 131 10.68 -14.97 -14.51
N GLU A 132 10.72 -15.49 -13.28
CA GLU A 132 9.54 -15.95 -12.54
C GLU A 132 9.21 -15.06 -11.33
N ILE A 133 9.85 -13.91 -11.20
CA ILE A 133 9.59 -12.92 -10.15
C ILE A 133 9.07 -11.64 -10.76
N GLN A 134 8.06 -11.05 -10.16
CA GLN A 134 7.64 -9.67 -10.41
C GLN A 134 7.72 -8.83 -9.14
N ALA A 135 8.15 -7.58 -9.29
CA ALA A 135 8.24 -6.60 -8.23
C ALA A 135 7.70 -5.25 -8.72
N ALA A 136 7.45 -4.32 -7.83
CA ALA A 136 7.06 -2.97 -8.22
C ALA A 136 8.30 -2.06 -8.38
N ASP A 137 8.20 -1.10 -9.30
CA ASP A 137 9.22 -0.07 -9.49
C ASP A 137 9.20 0.92 -8.30
N PRO A 138 10.31 1.09 -7.57
CA PRO A 138 10.38 1.95 -6.39
C PRO A 138 10.15 3.45 -6.69
N GLN A 139 10.34 3.90 -7.93
CA GLN A 139 10.10 5.30 -8.30
C GLN A 139 8.60 5.62 -8.42
N SER A 140 7.80 4.67 -8.87
CA SER A 140 6.36 4.89 -9.11
C SER A 140 5.47 4.28 -8.03
N SER A 141 5.96 3.30 -7.28
CA SER A 141 5.18 2.48 -6.34
C SER A 141 5.73 2.57 -4.91
N GLY A 142 4.85 2.89 -3.96
CA GLY A 142 5.17 2.79 -2.54
C GLY A 142 5.57 1.37 -2.12
N THR A 143 4.97 0.33 -2.71
CA THR A 143 5.36 -1.07 -2.47
C THR A 143 6.83 -1.32 -2.85
N GLY A 144 7.25 -0.84 -4.03
CA GLY A 144 8.65 -0.94 -4.46
C GLY A 144 9.60 -0.16 -3.56
N TYR A 145 9.19 1.02 -3.11
CA TYR A 145 9.96 1.81 -2.15
C TYR A 145 10.08 1.09 -0.79
N THR A 146 8.98 0.56 -0.26
CA THR A 146 8.99 -0.22 1.00
C THR A 146 9.87 -1.46 0.88
N GLN A 147 9.89 -2.12 -0.28
CA GLN A 147 10.79 -3.25 -0.56
C GLN A 147 12.26 -2.83 -0.46
N LEU A 148 12.64 -1.75 -1.12
CA LEU A 148 14.01 -1.21 -1.06
C LEU A 148 14.40 -0.84 0.37
N ALA A 149 13.57 -0.08 1.06
CA ALA A 149 13.79 0.33 2.44
C ALA A 149 13.91 -0.87 3.40
N THR A 150 13.10 -1.92 3.20
CA THR A 150 13.17 -3.16 3.98
C THR A 150 14.54 -3.83 3.85
N TYR A 151 15.04 -3.97 2.64
CA TYR A 151 16.35 -4.62 2.44
C TYR A 151 17.50 -3.81 3.04
N ILE A 152 17.46 -2.47 2.91
CA ILE A 152 18.44 -1.58 3.52
C ILE A 152 18.40 -1.68 5.06
N GLN A 153 17.20 -1.74 5.65
CA GLN A 153 17.07 -1.89 7.11
C GLN A 153 17.51 -3.25 7.62
N LEU A 154 17.30 -4.32 6.85
CA LEU A 154 17.70 -5.67 7.23
C LEU A 154 19.21 -5.90 7.13
N TRP A 155 19.86 -5.36 6.10
CA TRP A 155 21.23 -5.75 5.75
C TRP A 155 22.22 -4.60 5.61
N GLY A 156 21.77 -3.35 5.69
CA GLY A 156 22.55 -2.17 5.32
C GLY A 156 22.55 -1.93 3.82
N GLU A 157 22.93 -0.72 3.42
CA GLU A 157 22.78 -0.26 2.03
C GLU A 157 23.61 -1.10 1.04
N ASP A 158 24.90 -1.33 1.34
CA ASP A 158 25.79 -2.06 0.44
C ASP A 158 25.30 -3.49 0.16
N GLU A 159 24.93 -4.25 1.19
CA GLU A 159 24.46 -5.62 1.04
C GLU A 159 23.06 -5.66 0.39
N ALA A 160 22.20 -4.69 0.69
CA ALA A 160 20.90 -4.58 0.04
C ALA A 160 21.05 -4.36 -1.47
N PHE A 161 21.95 -3.48 -1.92
CA PHE A 161 22.18 -3.27 -3.34
C PHE A 161 22.90 -4.44 -4.04
N LYS A 162 23.77 -5.18 -3.34
CA LYS A 162 24.31 -6.44 -3.86
C LYS A 162 23.19 -7.46 -4.07
N TYR A 163 22.34 -7.65 -3.08
CA TYR A 163 21.18 -8.52 -3.17
C TYR A 163 20.24 -8.11 -4.32
N LEU A 164 19.91 -6.84 -4.46
CA LEU A 164 19.04 -6.33 -5.52
C LEU A 164 19.60 -6.59 -6.93
N LYS A 165 20.93 -6.51 -7.11
CA LYS A 165 21.57 -6.86 -8.39
C LYS A 165 21.37 -8.33 -8.74
N GLU A 166 21.44 -9.22 -7.75
CA GLU A 166 21.19 -10.66 -7.97
C GLU A 166 19.69 -10.91 -8.20
N LEU A 167 18.81 -10.34 -7.37
CA LEU A 167 17.37 -10.45 -7.53
C LEU A 167 16.90 -9.98 -8.91
N ASN A 168 17.47 -8.88 -9.41
CA ASN A 168 17.15 -8.31 -10.73
C ASN A 168 17.34 -9.32 -11.88
N LYS A 169 18.23 -10.28 -11.74
CA LYS A 169 18.43 -11.33 -12.76
C LYS A 169 17.22 -12.27 -12.88
N ASN A 170 16.42 -12.38 -11.82
CA ASN A 170 15.24 -13.24 -11.75
C ASN A 170 13.92 -12.47 -12.00
N VAL A 171 13.96 -11.14 -11.94
CA VAL A 171 12.77 -10.28 -12.16
C VAL A 171 12.47 -10.21 -13.66
N SER A 172 11.26 -10.63 -14.03
CA SER A 172 10.76 -10.53 -15.40
C SER A 172 10.21 -9.13 -15.72
N GLN A 173 9.68 -8.44 -14.70
CA GLN A 173 9.06 -7.13 -14.87
C GLN A 173 9.03 -6.34 -13.57
N TYR A 174 9.36 -5.05 -13.67
CA TYR A 174 9.04 -4.06 -12.64
C TYR A 174 7.73 -3.36 -13.01
N THR A 175 6.71 -3.56 -12.19
CA THR A 175 5.37 -3.02 -12.43
C THR A 175 5.23 -1.61 -11.85
N LYS A 176 4.36 -0.78 -12.43
CA LYS A 176 4.10 0.58 -11.93
C LYS A 176 3.37 0.61 -10.59
N SER A 177 2.87 -0.52 -10.12
CA SER A 177 2.09 -0.64 -8.88
C SER A 177 2.22 -2.04 -8.31
N GLY A 178 2.35 -2.18 -6.98
CA GLY A 178 2.43 -3.47 -6.28
C GLY A 178 1.27 -4.40 -6.58
N ASN A 179 0.05 -3.88 -6.65
CA ASN A 179 -1.15 -4.67 -7.00
C ASN A 179 -1.05 -5.39 -8.35
N THR A 180 -0.25 -4.90 -9.28
CA THR A 180 -0.09 -5.56 -10.58
C THR A 180 0.71 -6.86 -10.41
N ALA A 181 1.83 -6.83 -9.70
CA ALA A 181 2.61 -8.03 -9.40
C ALA A 181 1.75 -9.08 -8.64
N THR A 182 0.97 -8.64 -7.64
CA THR A 182 0.06 -9.50 -6.88
C THR A 182 -0.95 -10.20 -7.78
N ARG A 183 -1.65 -9.45 -8.65
CA ARG A 183 -2.65 -10.03 -9.58
C ARG A 183 -2.04 -10.96 -10.61
N ASN A 184 -0.85 -10.63 -11.12
CA ASN A 184 -0.16 -11.49 -12.09
C ASN A 184 0.25 -12.82 -11.45
N THR A 185 0.70 -12.80 -10.19
CA THR A 185 0.95 -14.02 -9.42
C THR A 185 -0.33 -14.82 -9.20
N ALA A 186 -1.42 -14.15 -8.80
CA ALA A 186 -2.72 -14.78 -8.59
C ALA A 186 -3.24 -15.50 -9.85
N ARG A 187 -2.98 -14.93 -11.04
CA ARG A 187 -3.37 -15.51 -12.34
C ARG A 187 -2.37 -16.54 -12.86
N GLY A 188 -1.25 -16.77 -12.17
CA GLY A 188 -0.20 -17.67 -12.62
C GLY A 188 0.63 -17.14 -13.80
N GLU A 189 0.64 -15.82 -14.04
CA GLU A 189 1.48 -15.19 -15.07
C GLU A 189 2.95 -15.13 -14.62
N THR A 190 3.20 -15.16 -13.30
CA THR A 190 4.51 -15.29 -12.67
C THR A 190 4.40 -16.23 -11.47
N ALA A 191 5.49 -16.88 -11.09
CA ALA A 191 5.46 -17.80 -9.94
C ALA A 191 5.51 -17.06 -8.61
N ILE A 192 6.18 -15.91 -8.56
CA ILE A 192 6.44 -15.15 -7.35
C ILE A 192 6.17 -13.67 -7.62
N GLY A 193 5.49 -13.01 -6.68
CA GLY A 193 5.30 -11.56 -6.72
C GLY A 193 5.67 -10.94 -5.38
N ILE A 194 6.46 -9.88 -5.40
CA ILE A 194 6.79 -9.13 -4.19
C ILE A 194 5.74 -8.04 -3.99
N GLY A 195 5.09 -8.02 -2.81
CA GLY A 195 4.00 -7.09 -2.52
C GLY A 195 3.50 -7.18 -1.09
N PHE A 196 2.44 -6.42 -0.80
CA PHE A 196 1.83 -6.45 0.53
C PHE A 196 0.95 -7.69 0.71
N LEU A 197 1.07 -8.35 1.84
CA LEU A 197 0.40 -9.62 2.12
C LEU A 197 -1.12 -9.50 2.17
N HIS A 198 -1.66 -8.35 2.57
CA HIS A 198 -3.10 -8.13 2.55
C HIS A 198 -3.71 -8.15 1.13
N GLU A 199 -2.94 -7.80 0.12
CA GLU A 199 -3.37 -7.89 -1.28
C GLU A 199 -3.47 -9.36 -1.74
N TYR A 200 -2.52 -10.20 -1.33
CA TYR A 200 -2.57 -11.65 -1.56
C TYR A 200 -3.70 -12.31 -0.78
N SER A 201 -3.98 -11.85 0.45
CA SER A 201 -5.15 -12.29 1.21
C SER A 201 -6.45 -12.05 0.45
N LEU A 202 -6.58 -10.91 -0.22
CA LEU A 202 -7.74 -10.59 -1.05
C LEU A 202 -7.85 -11.52 -2.26
N GLU A 203 -6.76 -11.76 -2.98
CA GLU A 203 -6.79 -12.67 -4.14
C GLU A 203 -7.08 -14.12 -3.71
N LYS A 204 -6.52 -14.56 -2.59
CA LYS A 204 -6.83 -15.88 -1.98
C LYS A 204 -8.30 -16.00 -1.58
N ALA A 205 -8.88 -14.97 -0.98
CA ALA A 205 -10.30 -14.95 -0.62
C ALA A 205 -11.22 -15.01 -1.85
N LYS A 206 -10.77 -14.54 -3.01
CA LYS A 206 -11.45 -14.68 -4.31
C LYS A 206 -11.23 -16.06 -4.96
N GLY A 207 -10.50 -16.96 -4.32
CA GLY A 207 -10.24 -18.31 -4.81
C GLY A 207 -8.99 -18.48 -5.67
N ALA A 208 -8.13 -17.46 -5.77
CA ALA A 208 -6.88 -17.60 -6.50
C ALA A 208 -5.91 -18.57 -5.77
N PRO A 209 -5.16 -19.41 -6.53
CA PRO A 209 -4.20 -20.35 -5.97
C PRO A 209 -2.91 -19.62 -5.56
N VAL A 210 -2.99 -18.81 -4.52
CA VAL A 210 -1.83 -18.07 -3.99
C VAL A 210 -1.59 -18.42 -2.53
N GLU A 211 -0.33 -18.48 -2.16
CA GLU A 211 0.11 -18.58 -0.77
C GLU A 211 0.94 -17.35 -0.40
N LEU A 212 0.78 -16.92 0.84
CA LEU A 212 1.45 -15.76 1.40
C LEU A 212 2.70 -16.21 2.14
N VAL A 213 3.82 -15.53 1.90
CA VAL A 213 5.09 -15.82 2.58
C VAL A 213 5.55 -14.58 3.33
N VAL A 214 5.67 -14.73 4.64
CA VAL A 214 6.41 -13.80 5.51
C VAL A 214 7.86 -14.27 5.50
N PRO A 215 8.80 -13.49 4.96
CA PRO A 215 10.18 -13.93 4.80
C PRO A 215 10.89 -14.22 6.12
N CYS A 216 11.69 -15.27 6.14
CA CYS A 216 12.33 -15.79 7.35
C CYS A 216 13.32 -14.82 8.02
N GLU A 217 13.88 -13.88 7.27
CA GLU A 217 14.80 -12.87 7.80
C GLU A 217 14.08 -11.71 8.51
N GLY A 218 12.75 -11.72 8.48
CA GLY A 218 11.95 -10.59 8.87
C GLY A 218 11.55 -9.72 7.67
N THR A 219 10.74 -8.70 7.92
CA THR A 219 10.23 -7.85 6.84
C THR A 219 9.82 -6.47 7.36
N GLY A 220 9.62 -5.54 6.42
CA GLY A 220 9.06 -4.23 6.67
C GLY A 220 7.54 -4.19 6.54
N TYR A 221 7.00 -3.01 6.78
CA TYR A 221 5.56 -2.74 6.62
C TYR A 221 5.35 -1.32 6.09
N GLU A 222 4.22 -1.10 5.45
CA GLU A 222 3.75 0.25 5.14
C GLU A 222 2.78 0.75 6.20
N ILE A 223 2.72 2.08 6.33
CA ILE A 223 1.60 2.79 6.93
C ILE A 223 0.90 3.52 5.79
N GLY A 224 -0.37 3.23 5.55
CA GLY A 224 -1.18 3.92 4.55
C GLY A 224 -1.59 5.30 5.05
N GLY A 225 -1.43 6.33 4.23
CA GLY A 225 -1.69 7.72 4.59
C GLY A 225 -2.99 8.27 4.03
N VAL A 226 -3.52 9.31 4.68
CA VAL A 226 -4.51 10.24 4.12
C VAL A 226 -4.05 11.66 4.37
N SER A 227 -4.14 12.54 3.36
CA SER A 227 -3.68 13.91 3.40
C SER A 227 -4.63 14.84 2.65
N ILE A 228 -4.66 16.12 3.05
CA ILE A 228 -5.34 17.18 2.31
C ILE A 228 -4.30 17.87 1.42
N ILE A 229 -4.63 18.04 0.15
CA ILE A 229 -3.75 18.74 -0.81
C ILE A 229 -3.83 20.22 -0.54
N LYS A 230 -2.67 20.91 -0.51
CA LYS A 230 -2.62 22.36 -0.29
C LYS A 230 -3.33 23.09 -1.42
N GLY A 231 -4.16 24.07 -1.07
CA GLY A 231 -4.98 24.77 -2.05
C GLY A 231 -6.19 23.98 -2.52
N ALA A 232 -6.57 22.91 -1.80
CA ALA A 232 -7.81 22.16 -2.05
C ALA A 232 -9.00 23.10 -2.23
N ARG A 233 -9.73 22.95 -3.34
CA ARG A 233 -10.89 23.81 -3.67
C ARG A 233 -12.06 23.59 -2.75
N ASN A 234 -12.16 22.39 -2.18
CA ASN A 234 -13.24 21.97 -1.29
C ASN A 234 -12.69 21.63 0.10
N LEU A 235 -11.93 22.57 0.72
CA LEU A 235 -11.16 22.31 1.95
C LEU A 235 -12.00 21.72 3.09
N GLU A 236 -13.20 22.24 3.34
CA GLU A 236 -14.04 21.72 4.42
C GLU A 236 -14.55 20.31 4.14
N ASN A 237 -14.87 20.00 2.88
CA ASN A 237 -15.22 18.64 2.48
C ASN A 237 -14.01 17.71 2.56
N ALA A 238 -12.81 18.20 2.27
CA ALA A 238 -11.56 17.44 2.41
C ALA A 238 -11.27 17.10 3.88
N LYS A 239 -11.46 18.04 4.80
CA LYS A 239 -11.37 17.78 6.25
C LYS A 239 -12.39 16.74 6.70
N LEU A 240 -13.63 16.86 6.25
CA LEU A 240 -14.68 15.87 6.55
C LEU A 240 -14.34 14.48 6.01
N PHE A 241 -13.70 14.39 4.82
CA PHE A 241 -13.24 13.11 4.28
C PHE A 241 -12.11 12.52 5.11
N VAL A 242 -11.16 13.32 5.60
CA VAL A 242 -10.09 12.85 6.51
C VAL A 242 -10.70 12.33 7.82
N ASP A 243 -11.66 13.05 8.39
CA ASP A 243 -12.35 12.59 9.60
C ASP A 243 -13.11 11.27 9.37
N TRP A 244 -13.77 11.15 8.23
CA TRP A 244 -14.40 9.90 7.78
C TRP A 244 -13.38 8.77 7.66
N ALA A 245 -12.30 8.96 6.93
CA ALA A 245 -11.28 7.94 6.68
C ALA A 245 -10.62 7.40 7.97
N LEU A 246 -10.54 8.22 9.01
CA LEU A 246 -10.02 7.83 10.33
C LEU A 246 -11.07 7.17 11.22
N SER A 247 -12.36 7.22 10.85
CA SER A 247 -13.42 6.65 11.66
C SER A 247 -13.40 5.12 11.66
N LYS A 248 -13.93 4.54 12.74
CA LYS A 248 -14.18 3.10 12.83
C LYS A 248 -14.97 2.57 11.64
N GLU A 249 -16.05 3.30 11.28
CA GLU A 249 -16.97 2.91 10.20
C GLU A 249 -16.25 2.78 8.86
N ALA A 250 -15.43 3.76 8.48
CA ALA A 250 -14.68 3.75 7.24
C ALA A 250 -13.64 2.61 7.24
N GLN A 251 -12.84 2.49 8.30
CA GLN A 251 -11.79 1.47 8.34
C GLN A 251 -12.35 0.04 8.35
N GLU A 252 -13.50 -0.21 8.93
CA GLU A 252 -14.15 -1.53 8.89
C GLU A 252 -14.88 -1.84 7.58
N LEU A 253 -15.17 -0.81 6.76
CA LEU A 253 -16.02 -0.92 5.60
C LEU A 253 -15.54 -1.97 4.60
N THR A 254 -14.29 -1.85 4.17
CA THR A 254 -13.71 -2.72 3.14
C THR A 254 -13.52 -4.15 3.63
N TRP A 255 -13.19 -4.33 4.90
CA TRP A 255 -13.14 -5.64 5.55
C TRP A 255 -14.50 -6.34 5.57
N LYS A 256 -15.55 -5.61 5.99
CA LYS A 256 -16.92 -6.14 6.06
C LYS A 256 -17.47 -6.55 4.71
N LYS A 257 -16.99 -5.89 3.63
CA LYS A 257 -17.38 -6.23 2.27
C LYS A 257 -16.49 -7.30 1.63
N GLY A 258 -15.41 -7.73 2.30
CA GLY A 258 -14.45 -8.66 1.75
C GLY A 258 -13.64 -8.10 0.57
N GLU A 259 -13.39 -6.79 0.55
CA GLU A 259 -12.76 -6.11 -0.57
C GLU A 259 -11.35 -5.56 -0.28
N ALA A 260 -10.95 -5.49 0.99
CA ALA A 260 -9.58 -5.23 1.41
C ALA A 260 -9.32 -5.82 2.79
N TYR A 261 -8.10 -6.28 3.05
CA TYR A 261 -7.71 -6.98 4.29
C TYR A 261 -6.47 -6.36 4.94
N SER A 262 -6.25 -5.06 4.75
CA SER A 262 -5.21 -4.31 5.45
C SER A 262 -5.46 -4.27 6.97
N ILE A 263 -4.39 -4.13 7.76
CA ILE A 263 -4.51 -3.99 9.21
C ILE A 263 -5.03 -2.59 9.51
N LEU A 264 -6.08 -2.49 10.33
CA LEU A 264 -6.73 -1.21 10.66
C LEU A 264 -5.93 -0.46 11.72
N THR A 265 -5.84 0.86 11.57
CA THR A 265 -5.13 1.73 12.53
C THR A 265 -6.05 2.30 13.62
N ASN A 266 -7.36 2.37 13.40
CA ASN A 266 -8.29 2.83 14.42
C ASN A 266 -8.42 1.78 15.53
N SER A 267 -8.05 2.12 16.78
CA SER A 267 -8.04 1.21 17.94
C SER A 267 -9.44 0.74 18.36
N THR A 268 -10.49 1.38 17.91
CA THR A 268 -11.88 1.00 18.19
C THR A 268 -12.49 0.14 17.08
N ALA A 269 -11.79 0.02 15.93
CA ALA A 269 -12.23 -0.81 14.82
C ALA A 269 -12.01 -2.30 15.15
N ALA A 270 -12.94 -3.14 14.72
CA ALA A 270 -12.89 -4.58 14.89
C ALA A 270 -13.31 -5.28 13.59
N VAL A 271 -12.56 -6.30 13.21
CA VAL A 271 -12.85 -7.12 12.03
C VAL A 271 -12.83 -8.60 12.38
N SER A 272 -13.64 -9.38 11.69
CA SER A 272 -13.65 -10.82 11.82
C SER A 272 -12.71 -11.45 10.80
N TYR A 273 -11.79 -12.29 11.27
CA TYR A 273 -10.85 -13.03 10.42
C TYR A 273 -11.38 -14.40 9.96
N THR A 274 -12.65 -14.71 10.22
CA THR A 274 -13.23 -16.03 9.98
C THR A 274 -13.24 -16.44 8.49
N HIS A 275 -13.24 -15.47 7.59
CA HIS A 275 -13.22 -15.70 6.13
C HIS A 275 -11.79 -15.80 5.54
N LEU A 276 -10.75 -15.70 6.37
CA LEU A 276 -9.34 -15.89 5.97
C LEU A 276 -8.79 -17.29 6.33
N ARG A 277 -9.64 -18.17 6.85
CA ARG A 277 -9.29 -19.56 7.24
C ARG A 277 -9.39 -20.52 6.05
#